data_30b408b993a09da672ff08cd23654de1
#
_entry.id   30b408b993a09da672ff08cd23654de1
#
_cell.length_a   1.000
_cell.length_b   1.000
_cell.length_c   1.000
_cell.angle_alpha   90.00
_cell.angle_beta   90.00
_cell.angle_gamma   90.00
#
_symmetry.space_group_name_H-M   'P 1'
#
loop_
_entity.id
_entity.type
_entity.pdbx_description
1 polymer ?
#
loop_
_entity_poly.entity_id
_entity_poly.type
_entity_poly.pdbx_seq_one_letter_code
_entity_poly.pdbx_strand_id
1 'polypeptide(L)'
;IKSKYRMNYRDVNKIFEGDEKLVKEYGPIHNLLNEMLTLSHIIRSTKKRRGSIDFELPEIKVLLDEEGAVESVELRSRGEAERIIEDFMVAANEVVAEKLFWEEIPAIYRVHEDPDRSKISALNESLVKFGYSIKNLDDLHPGKFQVIIEKTTGLPEGYLIHKLILRAMQRARYANRNMGHFGLASRYYLHFTSPIRRYSDLVVHRMLGKSLERFIKEKEKGKYSAEFEVVAAAVSKTERTADKLEEESVKIKLIEYMQDKIGETYIARLSGMNRNKIFMELENHIEVVYNVNTVRDNFIYDEENYKIINKKTNESYTMGSTLKVIVTGASYSKMEIEVVPYVKNKGAIQEDPEEGETII
;
A
#
# COMPACT_ATOMS: atom_id res chain seq x y z
N ILE A 1 -5.62 -15.68 -30.82
CA ILE A 1 -5.55 -14.22 -30.70
C ILE A 1 -4.33 -13.73 -31.48
N LYS A 2 -4.48 -12.67 -32.24
CA LYS A 2 -3.40 -11.98 -32.94
C LYS A 2 -3.21 -10.61 -32.26
N SER A 3 -2.06 -10.42 -31.55
CA SER A 3 -1.71 -9.13 -30.98
C SER A 3 -1.44 -8.12 -32.11
N LYS A 4 -2.08 -6.96 -32.06
CA LYS A 4 -1.86 -5.88 -33.02
C LYS A 4 -0.88 -4.83 -32.49
N TYR A 5 -0.97 -4.51 -31.18
CA TYR A 5 -0.15 -3.52 -30.51
C TYR A 5 0.34 -4.07 -29.18
N ARG A 6 1.62 -3.86 -28.89
CA ARG A 6 2.18 -4.08 -27.57
C ARG A 6 2.34 -2.73 -26.91
N MET A 7 1.45 -2.44 -25.95
CA MET A 7 1.42 -1.17 -25.25
C MET A 7 2.04 -1.27 -23.86
N ASN A 8 2.37 -0.13 -23.28
CA ASN A 8 2.80 0.02 -21.90
C ASN A 8 1.96 1.11 -21.23
N TYR A 9 1.93 1.12 -19.90
CA TYR A 9 1.11 2.06 -19.12
C TYR A 9 1.48 3.53 -19.39
N ARG A 10 2.77 3.83 -19.50
CA ARG A 10 3.25 5.21 -19.72
C ARG A 10 2.68 5.79 -21.01
N ASP A 11 2.72 5.05 -22.10
CA ASP A 11 2.24 5.53 -23.39
C ASP A 11 0.72 5.66 -23.41
N VAL A 12 -0.01 4.72 -22.76
CA VAL A 12 -1.47 4.81 -22.63
C VAL A 12 -1.88 6.01 -21.76
N ASN A 13 -1.18 6.27 -20.65
CA ASN A 13 -1.45 7.45 -19.83
C ASN A 13 -1.23 8.74 -20.63
N LYS A 14 -0.14 8.85 -21.40
CA LYS A 14 0.10 10.00 -22.28
C LYS A 14 -0.97 10.16 -23.38
N ILE A 15 -1.51 9.06 -23.90
CA ILE A 15 -2.65 9.12 -24.84
C ILE A 15 -3.87 9.76 -24.16
N PHE A 16 -4.17 9.38 -22.91
CA PHE A 16 -5.27 9.98 -22.15
C PHE A 16 -5.01 11.45 -21.77
N GLU A 17 -3.75 11.84 -21.63
CA GLU A 17 -3.30 13.23 -21.41
C GLU A 17 -3.31 14.06 -22.71
N GLY A 18 -3.54 13.43 -23.86
CA GLY A 18 -3.66 14.12 -25.14
C GLY A 18 -2.36 14.28 -25.94
N ASP A 19 -1.35 13.43 -25.72
CA ASP A 19 -0.13 13.41 -26.56
C ASP A 19 -0.49 13.16 -28.03
N GLU A 20 -0.43 14.20 -28.86
CA GLU A 20 -0.87 14.16 -30.26
C GLU A 20 -0.14 13.11 -31.10
N LYS A 21 1.16 12.87 -30.81
CA LYS A 21 1.99 11.89 -31.54
C LYS A 21 1.50 10.48 -31.26
N LEU A 22 1.31 10.14 -29.98
CA LEU A 22 0.84 8.81 -29.56
C LEU A 22 -0.62 8.59 -29.96
N VAL A 23 -1.49 9.61 -29.83
CA VAL A 23 -2.88 9.54 -30.29
C VAL A 23 -2.95 9.24 -31.80
N LYS A 24 -2.07 9.83 -32.60
CA LYS A 24 -2.00 9.55 -34.05
C LYS A 24 -1.45 8.15 -34.35
N GLU A 25 -0.39 7.74 -33.65
CA GLU A 25 0.25 6.42 -33.80
C GLU A 25 -0.72 5.29 -33.46
N TYR A 26 -1.45 5.42 -32.34
CA TYR A 26 -2.42 4.44 -31.85
C TYR A 26 -3.88 4.75 -32.28
N GLY A 27 -4.08 5.63 -33.28
CA GLY A 27 -5.40 6.05 -33.74
C GLY A 27 -6.40 4.91 -33.98
N PRO A 28 -6.02 3.75 -34.57
CA PRO A 28 -6.95 2.64 -34.80
C PRO A 28 -7.53 2.01 -33.52
N ILE A 29 -6.90 2.20 -32.35
CA ILE A 29 -7.37 1.66 -31.06
C ILE A 29 -7.74 2.74 -30.06
N HIS A 30 -7.62 4.02 -30.41
CA HIS A 30 -7.91 5.14 -29.50
C HIS A 30 -9.34 5.09 -28.94
N ASN A 31 -10.34 4.81 -29.79
CA ASN A 31 -11.72 4.65 -29.32
C ASN A 31 -11.87 3.48 -28.34
N LEU A 32 -11.22 2.35 -28.60
CA LEU A 32 -11.23 1.20 -27.70
C LEU A 32 -10.64 1.56 -26.33
N LEU A 33 -9.52 2.31 -26.28
CA LEU A 33 -8.93 2.76 -25.02
C LEU A 33 -9.89 3.66 -24.24
N ASN A 34 -10.62 4.56 -24.90
CA ASN A 34 -11.62 5.42 -24.26
C ASN A 34 -12.83 4.61 -23.74
N GLU A 35 -13.27 3.58 -24.47
CA GLU A 35 -14.31 2.66 -23.99
C GLU A 35 -13.84 1.86 -22.78
N MET A 36 -12.59 1.39 -22.78
CA MET A 36 -11.99 0.72 -21.62
C MET A 36 -11.92 1.64 -20.39
N LEU A 37 -11.53 2.90 -20.57
CA LEU A 37 -11.53 3.90 -19.52
C LEU A 37 -12.94 4.12 -18.95
N THR A 38 -13.93 4.27 -19.83
CA THR A 38 -15.33 4.44 -19.45
C THR A 38 -15.84 3.22 -18.65
N LEU A 39 -15.56 2.01 -19.12
CA LEU A 39 -15.94 0.79 -18.42
C LEU A 39 -15.24 0.66 -17.06
N SER A 40 -13.96 1.01 -16.97
CA SER A 40 -13.22 1.04 -15.71
C SER A 40 -13.88 1.98 -14.70
N HIS A 41 -14.29 3.18 -15.10
CA HIS A 41 -15.01 4.13 -14.23
C HIS A 41 -16.36 3.55 -13.75
N ILE A 42 -17.09 2.81 -14.57
CA ILE A 42 -18.33 2.13 -14.18
C ILE A 42 -18.04 1.04 -13.13
N ILE A 43 -17.03 0.19 -13.38
CA ILE A 43 -16.61 -0.86 -12.42
C ILE A 43 -16.19 -0.24 -11.10
N ARG A 44 -15.34 0.79 -11.13
CA ARG A 44 -14.84 1.51 -9.95
C ARG A 44 -15.98 2.14 -9.15
N SER A 45 -16.93 2.79 -9.82
CA SER A 45 -18.10 3.37 -9.16
C SER A 45 -18.99 2.30 -8.49
N THR A 46 -19.09 1.13 -9.09
CA THR A 46 -19.82 -0.01 -8.54
C THR A 46 -19.11 -0.60 -7.32
N LYS A 47 -17.78 -0.78 -7.37
CA LYS A 47 -16.95 -1.18 -6.23
C LYS A 47 -17.09 -0.18 -5.08
N LYS A 48 -17.02 1.10 -5.36
CA LYS A 48 -17.18 2.18 -4.37
C LYS A 48 -18.56 2.14 -3.69
N ARG A 49 -19.65 2.01 -4.46
CA ARG A 49 -21.01 1.87 -3.91
C ARG A 49 -21.18 0.63 -3.03
N ARG A 50 -20.47 -0.45 -3.34
CA ARG A 50 -20.43 -1.69 -2.54
C ARG A 50 -19.62 -1.49 -1.25
N GLY A 51 -18.82 -0.43 -1.14
CA GLY A 51 -18.00 -0.11 0.01
C GLY A 51 -16.59 -0.72 -0.04
N SER A 52 -16.07 -1.05 -1.21
CA SER A 52 -14.67 -1.47 -1.38
C SER A 52 -13.73 -0.41 -0.81
N ILE A 53 -12.78 -0.84 0.01
CA ILE A 53 -11.78 0.05 0.58
C ILE A 53 -10.68 0.26 -0.47
N ASP A 54 -10.37 1.53 -0.75
CA ASP A 54 -9.26 1.92 -1.61
C ASP A 54 -8.29 2.79 -0.81
N PHE A 55 -7.07 2.27 -0.58
CA PHE A 55 -6.02 2.99 0.10
C PHE A 55 -5.12 3.68 -0.93
N GLU A 56 -5.10 5.01 -0.92
CA GLU A 56 -4.12 5.81 -1.67
C GLU A 56 -2.88 6.04 -0.79
N LEU A 57 -2.14 4.97 -0.52
CA LEU A 57 -0.86 5.09 0.16
C LEU A 57 0.26 5.25 -0.88
N PRO A 58 1.16 6.22 -0.68
CA PRO A 58 2.29 6.40 -1.57
C PRO A 58 3.21 5.17 -1.51
N GLU A 59 3.61 4.67 -2.69
CA GLU A 59 4.61 3.61 -2.83
C GLU A 59 5.91 4.23 -3.34
N ILE A 60 7.03 3.85 -2.72
CA ILE A 60 8.36 4.28 -3.16
C ILE A 60 8.80 3.40 -4.33
N LYS A 61 9.36 4.03 -5.34
CA LYS A 61 10.07 3.38 -6.44
C LYS A 61 11.53 3.78 -6.40
N VAL A 62 12.40 2.80 -6.22
CA VAL A 62 13.85 3.00 -6.30
C VAL A 62 14.28 2.81 -7.76
N LEU A 63 14.92 3.83 -8.33
CA LEU A 63 15.53 3.74 -9.65
C LEU A 63 17.02 3.42 -9.47
N LEU A 64 17.49 2.47 -10.27
CA LEU A 64 18.88 2.02 -10.25
C LEU A 64 19.55 2.43 -11.57
N ASP A 65 20.83 2.78 -11.48
CA ASP A 65 21.72 2.96 -12.64
C ASP A 65 22.12 1.62 -13.27
N GLU A 66 23.00 1.66 -14.29
CA GLU A 66 23.49 0.48 -14.99
C GLU A 66 24.36 -0.42 -14.10
N GLU A 67 25.01 0.13 -13.09
CA GLU A 67 25.84 -0.56 -12.11
C GLU A 67 25.00 -1.14 -10.95
N GLY A 68 23.71 -0.80 -10.87
CA GLY A 68 22.77 -1.24 -9.83
C GLY A 68 22.84 -0.42 -8.54
N ALA A 69 23.50 0.74 -8.55
CA ALA A 69 23.43 1.73 -7.47
C ALA A 69 22.14 2.55 -7.56
N VAL A 70 21.75 3.21 -6.47
CA VAL A 70 20.50 3.99 -6.43
C VAL A 70 20.72 5.35 -7.07
N GLU A 71 20.10 5.57 -8.24
CA GLU A 71 20.10 6.85 -8.94
C GLU A 71 19.13 7.83 -8.27
N SER A 72 17.89 7.39 -8.04
CA SER A 72 16.87 8.23 -7.41
C SER A 72 15.82 7.41 -6.68
N VAL A 73 15.09 8.10 -5.79
CA VAL A 73 13.92 7.58 -5.08
C VAL A 73 12.71 8.44 -5.45
N GLU A 74 11.74 7.83 -6.10
CA GLU A 74 10.56 8.50 -6.61
C GLU A 74 9.27 7.91 -6.02
N LEU A 75 8.19 8.67 -6.06
CA LEU A 75 6.87 8.12 -5.81
C LEU A 75 6.35 7.41 -7.06
N ARG A 76 5.83 6.22 -6.86
CA ARG A 76 5.12 5.50 -7.90
C ARG A 76 3.78 6.18 -8.18
N SER A 77 3.65 6.79 -9.34
CA SER A 77 2.37 7.31 -9.80
C SER A 77 1.50 6.18 -10.35
N ARG A 78 0.24 6.14 -9.96
CA ARG A 78 -0.79 5.24 -10.53
C ARG A 78 -1.66 6.06 -11.47
N GLY A 79 -1.45 5.90 -12.78
CA GLY A 79 -2.24 6.53 -13.81
C GLY A 79 -3.54 5.79 -14.12
N GLU A 80 -4.34 6.33 -15.04
CA GLU A 80 -5.60 5.69 -15.46
C GLU A 80 -5.37 4.37 -16.20
N ALA A 81 -4.24 4.22 -16.91
CA ALA A 81 -3.91 2.97 -17.60
C ALA A 81 -3.71 1.79 -16.62
N GLU A 82 -3.01 2.02 -15.51
CA GLU A 82 -2.85 1.04 -14.45
C GLU A 82 -4.19 0.70 -13.79
N ARG A 83 -5.01 1.72 -13.52
CA ARG A 83 -6.34 1.57 -12.90
C ARG A 83 -7.31 0.79 -13.78
N ILE A 84 -7.29 0.98 -15.10
CA ILE A 84 -8.10 0.19 -16.06
C ILE A 84 -7.79 -1.30 -15.91
N ILE A 85 -6.52 -1.66 -15.96
CA ILE A 85 -6.12 -3.07 -15.88
C ILE A 85 -6.46 -3.64 -14.49
N GLU A 86 -6.24 -2.89 -13.41
CA GLU A 86 -6.61 -3.31 -12.06
C GLU A 86 -8.11 -3.58 -11.94
N ASP A 87 -8.96 -2.67 -12.41
CA ASP A 87 -10.42 -2.82 -12.35
C ASP A 87 -10.88 -4.04 -13.15
N PHE A 88 -10.32 -4.25 -14.34
CA PHE A 88 -10.64 -5.42 -15.17
C PHE A 88 -10.15 -6.73 -14.56
N MET A 89 -8.95 -6.73 -13.95
CA MET A 89 -8.43 -7.90 -13.25
C MET A 89 -9.31 -8.27 -12.05
N VAL A 90 -9.72 -7.28 -11.25
CA VAL A 90 -10.62 -7.51 -10.11
C VAL A 90 -11.97 -8.06 -10.58
N ALA A 91 -12.56 -7.47 -11.63
CA ALA A 91 -13.83 -7.95 -12.19
C ALA A 91 -13.72 -9.40 -12.71
N ALA A 92 -12.65 -9.73 -13.44
CA ALA A 92 -12.41 -11.08 -13.92
C ALA A 92 -12.23 -12.08 -12.76
N ASN A 93 -11.50 -11.70 -11.72
CA ASN A 93 -11.31 -12.52 -10.51
C ASN A 93 -12.64 -12.80 -9.80
N GLU A 94 -13.52 -11.80 -9.67
CA GLU A 94 -14.84 -11.93 -9.06
C GLU A 94 -15.75 -12.86 -9.88
N VAL A 95 -15.83 -12.65 -11.19
CA VAL A 95 -16.70 -13.48 -12.07
C VAL A 95 -16.27 -14.94 -12.08
N VAL A 96 -14.96 -15.21 -12.15
CA VAL A 96 -14.45 -16.59 -12.09
C VAL A 96 -14.70 -17.22 -10.73
N ALA A 97 -14.51 -16.45 -9.64
CA ALA A 97 -14.79 -16.92 -8.28
C ALA A 97 -16.26 -17.30 -8.11
N GLU A 98 -17.17 -16.43 -8.54
CA GLU A 98 -18.61 -16.65 -8.47
C GLU A 98 -19.03 -17.87 -9.28
N LYS A 99 -18.54 -18.00 -10.52
CA LYS A 99 -18.82 -19.18 -11.37
C LYS A 99 -18.42 -20.46 -10.70
N LEU A 100 -17.15 -20.60 -10.25
CA LEU A 100 -16.66 -21.81 -9.62
C LEU A 100 -17.39 -22.12 -8.31
N PHE A 101 -17.79 -21.11 -7.55
CA PHE A 101 -18.58 -21.28 -6.33
C PHE A 101 -19.95 -21.88 -6.60
N TRP A 102 -20.72 -21.32 -7.53
CA TRP A 102 -22.07 -21.79 -7.83
C TRP A 102 -22.11 -23.15 -8.57
N GLU A 103 -21.04 -23.48 -9.29
CA GLU A 103 -20.87 -24.80 -9.90
C GLU A 103 -20.27 -25.84 -8.92
N GLU A 104 -20.04 -25.44 -7.67
CA GLU A 104 -19.43 -26.29 -6.62
C GLU A 104 -18.10 -26.92 -7.07
N ILE A 105 -17.33 -26.18 -7.86
CA ILE A 105 -16.01 -26.59 -8.33
C ILE A 105 -14.96 -26.20 -7.28
N PRO A 106 -14.15 -27.15 -6.78
CA PRO A 106 -13.07 -26.84 -5.86
C PRO A 106 -12.10 -25.80 -6.45
N ALA A 107 -11.79 -24.76 -5.68
CA ALA A 107 -10.89 -23.70 -6.10
C ALA A 107 -10.06 -23.17 -4.92
N ILE A 108 -9.02 -22.42 -5.22
CA ILE A 108 -8.26 -21.66 -4.23
C ILE A 108 -8.75 -20.21 -4.26
N TYR A 109 -9.45 -19.83 -3.20
CA TYR A 109 -9.99 -18.47 -3.02
C TYR A 109 -8.96 -17.55 -2.39
N ARG A 110 -9.05 -16.26 -2.67
CA ARG A 110 -8.35 -15.19 -1.96
C ARG A 110 -9.31 -14.60 -0.95
N VAL A 111 -9.11 -14.89 0.31
CA VAL A 111 -10.00 -14.50 1.39
C VAL A 111 -9.40 -13.39 2.23
N HIS A 112 -10.24 -12.46 2.65
CA HIS A 112 -9.90 -11.40 3.57
C HIS A 112 -11.03 -11.35 4.61
N GLU A 113 -10.73 -11.90 5.77
CA GLU A 113 -11.70 -12.01 6.86
C GLU A 113 -12.00 -10.66 7.48
N ASP A 114 -13.11 -10.57 8.18
CA ASP A 114 -13.48 -9.37 8.94
C ASP A 114 -12.39 -9.07 9.99
N PRO A 115 -12.12 -7.80 10.26
CA PRO A 115 -11.13 -7.43 11.26
C PRO A 115 -11.59 -7.81 12.68
N ASP A 116 -10.61 -8.11 13.55
CA ASP A 116 -10.88 -8.44 14.95
C ASP A 116 -11.54 -7.29 15.69
N ARG A 117 -12.57 -7.57 16.47
CA ARG A 117 -13.31 -6.57 17.26
C ARG A 117 -12.41 -5.78 18.20
N SER A 118 -11.45 -6.44 18.85
CA SER A 118 -10.49 -5.78 19.75
C SER A 118 -9.63 -4.76 19.01
N LYS A 119 -9.13 -5.10 17.82
CA LYS A 119 -8.36 -4.18 16.97
C LYS A 119 -9.20 -3.01 16.49
N ILE A 120 -10.49 -3.24 16.18
CA ILE A 120 -11.39 -2.18 15.75
C ILE A 120 -11.75 -1.24 16.89
N SER A 121 -11.93 -1.76 18.12
CA SER A 121 -12.12 -0.90 19.31
C SER A 121 -10.92 0.02 19.54
N ALA A 122 -9.70 -0.52 19.52
CA ALA A 122 -8.47 0.26 19.65
C ALA A 122 -8.27 1.27 18.49
N LEU A 123 -8.63 0.87 17.27
CA LEU A 123 -8.65 1.79 16.14
C LEU A 123 -9.63 2.93 16.39
N ASN A 124 -10.86 2.63 16.82
CA ASN A 124 -11.89 3.63 17.05
C ASN A 124 -11.48 4.64 18.14
N GLU A 125 -10.87 4.18 19.24
CA GLU A 125 -10.28 5.05 20.26
C GLU A 125 -9.22 6.00 19.66
N SER A 126 -8.39 5.49 18.76
CA SER A 126 -7.41 6.30 18.06
C SER A 126 -8.05 7.31 17.13
N LEU A 127 -9.07 6.91 16.36
CA LEU A 127 -9.80 7.78 15.42
C LEU A 127 -10.53 8.91 16.13
N VAL A 128 -11.08 8.66 17.32
CA VAL A 128 -11.79 9.69 18.13
C VAL A 128 -10.84 10.86 18.46
N LYS A 129 -9.55 10.62 18.66
CA LYS A 129 -8.56 11.69 18.90
C LYS A 129 -8.40 12.63 17.71
N PHE A 130 -8.74 12.18 16.50
CA PHE A 130 -8.76 12.96 15.27
C PHE A 130 -10.17 13.48 14.89
N GLY A 131 -11.17 13.26 15.75
CA GLY A 131 -12.56 13.68 15.49
C GLY A 131 -13.36 12.73 14.61
N TYR A 132 -12.85 11.52 14.35
CA TYR A 132 -13.54 10.50 13.55
C TYR A 132 -13.98 9.34 14.42
N SER A 133 -15.04 8.64 14.02
CA SER A 133 -15.48 7.43 14.73
C SER A 133 -16.20 6.45 13.80
N ILE A 134 -16.05 5.16 14.09
CA ILE A 134 -16.78 4.08 13.46
C ILE A 134 -18.01 3.79 14.31
N LYS A 135 -19.19 4.01 13.77
CA LYS A 135 -20.45 3.74 14.45
C LYS A 135 -20.87 2.28 14.31
N ASN A 136 -21.51 1.73 15.33
CA ASN A 136 -22.03 0.37 15.36
C ASN A 136 -20.93 -0.67 15.02
N LEU A 137 -20.08 -0.93 16.00
CA LEU A 137 -18.92 -1.86 15.86
C LEU A 137 -19.36 -3.33 15.76
N ASP A 138 -20.61 -3.66 16.07
CA ASP A 138 -21.14 -5.03 15.98
C ASP A 138 -21.52 -5.42 14.55
N ASP A 139 -21.79 -4.45 13.69
CA ASP A 139 -22.10 -4.64 12.28
C ASP A 139 -21.03 -3.95 11.44
N LEU A 140 -19.88 -4.63 11.28
CA LEU A 140 -18.76 -4.10 10.51
C LEU A 140 -19.01 -4.29 9.01
N HIS A 141 -18.95 -3.18 8.28
CA HIS A 141 -19.00 -3.18 6.83
C HIS A 141 -17.84 -2.34 6.29
N PRO A 142 -17.11 -2.81 5.26
CA PRO A 142 -15.92 -2.11 4.75
C PRO A 142 -16.21 -0.66 4.33
N GLY A 143 -17.42 -0.36 3.86
CA GLY A 143 -17.83 1.01 3.51
C GLY A 143 -17.74 2.03 4.67
N LYS A 144 -17.78 1.58 5.93
CA LYS A 144 -17.61 2.49 7.08
C LYS A 144 -16.17 3.03 7.15
N PHE A 145 -15.20 2.22 6.77
CA PHE A 145 -13.79 2.61 6.70
C PHE A 145 -13.54 3.48 5.46
N GLN A 146 -14.14 3.10 4.32
CA GLN A 146 -14.04 3.88 3.08
C GLN A 146 -14.51 5.32 3.27
N VAL A 147 -15.62 5.55 3.97
CA VAL A 147 -16.12 6.90 4.29
C VAL A 147 -15.10 7.71 5.10
N ILE A 148 -14.39 7.10 6.05
CA ILE A 148 -13.35 7.79 6.83
C ILE A 148 -12.14 8.10 5.94
N ILE A 149 -11.70 7.15 5.13
CA ILE A 149 -10.60 7.31 4.17
C ILE A 149 -10.88 8.48 3.23
N GLU A 150 -12.06 8.51 2.61
CA GLU A 150 -12.46 9.61 1.71
C GLU A 150 -12.49 10.98 2.38
N LYS A 151 -12.98 11.04 3.63
CA LYS A 151 -13.02 12.30 4.39
C LYS A 151 -11.64 12.80 4.80
N THR A 152 -10.68 11.91 4.89
CA THR A 152 -9.33 12.24 5.37
C THR A 152 -8.29 12.30 4.25
N THR A 153 -8.65 11.89 3.03
CA THR A 153 -7.78 12.02 1.85
C THR A 153 -7.42 13.49 1.60
N GLY A 154 -6.12 13.77 1.46
CA GLY A 154 -5.59 15.13 1.26
C GLY A 154 -5.45 15.95 2.55
N LEU A 155 -5.90 15.45 3.71
CA LEU A 155 -5.68 16.12 5.00
C LEU A 155 -4.32 15.73 5.60
N PRO A 156 -3.73 16.58 6.44
CA PRO A 156 -2.43 16.31 7.09
C PRO A 156 -2.41 14.99 7.88
N GLU A 157 -3.50 14.68 8.58
CA GLU A 157 -3.68 13.44 9.35
C GLU A 157 -4.10 12.23 8.51
N GLY A 158 -4.51 12.43 7.26
CA GLY A 158 -5.11 11.39 6.41
C GLY A 158 -4.21 10.18 6.24
N TYR A 159 -2.93 10.40 5.92
CA TYR A 159 -1.95 9.32 5.76
C TYR A 159 -1.86 8.42 7.00
N LEU A 160 -1.83 9.03 8.19
CA LEU A 160 -1.77 8.28 9.44
C LEU A 160 -3.06 7.49 9.68
N ILE A 161 -4.22 8.13 9.48
CA ILE A 161 -5.53 7.48 9.64
C ILE A 161 -5.63 6.27 8.71
N HIS A 162 -5.19 6.41 7.45
CA HIS A 162 -5.17 5.30 6.48
C HIS A 162 -4.24 4.16 6.96
N LYS A 163 -3.04 4.47 7.47
CA LYS A 163 -2.14 3.47 8.08
C LYS A 163 -2.76 2.76 9.29
N LEU A 164 -3.44 3.50 10.19
CA LEU A 164 -4.11 2.92 11.35
C LEU A 164 -5.24 1.98 10.93
N ILE A 165 -6.06 2.37 9.95
CA ILE A 165 -7.11 1.53 9.40
C ILE A 165 -6.51 0.26 8.78
N LEU A 166 -5.48 0.39 7.94
CA LEU A 166 -4.82 -0.76 7.32
C LEU A 166 -4.24 -1.73 8.35
N ARG A 167 -3.59 -1.24 9.41
CA ARG A 167 -3.04 -2.07 10.50
C ARG A 167 -4.11 -2.82 11.29
N ALA A 168 -5.32 -2.28 11.38
CA ALA A 168 -6.44 -2.93 12.07
C ALA A 168 -7.09 -4.05 11.23
N MET A 169 -6.88 -4.04 9.91
CA MET A 169 -7.41 -5.07 9.01
C MET A 169 -6.67 -6.41 9.19
N GLN A 170 -7.36 -7.49 8.88
CA GLN A 170 -6.73 -8.80 8.73
C GLN A 170 -5.85 -8.83 7.47
N ARG A 171 -4.90 -9.75 7.43
CA ARG A 171 -4.13 -9.98 6.21
C ARG A 171 -4.89 -10.95 5.31
N ALA A 172 -5.02 -10.63 4.03
CA ALA A 172 -5.59 -11.56 3.06
C ALA A 172 -4.71 -12.81 2.93
N ARG A 173 -5.34 -13.97 2.69
CA ARG A 173 -4.69 -15.28 2.54
C ARG A 173 -5.38 -16.11 1.50
N TYR A 174 -4.78 -17.23 1.11
CA TYR A 174 -5.45 -18.22 0.27
C TYR A 174 -6.16 -19.26 1.14
N ALA A 175 -7.29 -19.75 0.65
CA ALA A 175 -8.09 -20.81 1.29
C ALA A 175 -8.80 -21.69 0.24
N ASN A 176 -9.08 -22.93 0.59
CA ASN A 176 -9.87 -23.86 -0.24
C ASN A 176 -11.39 -23.62 -0.13
N ARG A 177 -11.80 -22.65 0.71
CA ARG A 177 -13.21 -22.27 0.90
C ARG A 177 -13.37 -20.77 0.70
N ASN A 178 -14.51 -20.39 0.11
CA ASN A 178 -14.87 -18.98 0.01
C ASN A 178 -15.31 -18.44 1.36
N MET A 179 -14.70 -17.34 1.79
CA MET A 179 -15.06 -16.61 3.01
C MET A 179 -15.27 -15.12 2.72
N GLY A 180 -15.35 -14.77 1.42
CA GLY A 180 -15.42 -13.39 0.97
C GLY A 180 -14.11 -12.63 1.07
N HIS A 181 -14.15 -11.38 0.66
CA HIS A 181 -13.00 -10.48 0.73
C HIS A 181 -13.44 -9.13 1.28
N PHE A 182 -13.25 -8.93 2.61
CA PHE A 182 -13.71 -7.74 3.32
C PHE A 182 -13.23 -6.43 2.65
N GLY A 183 -11.94 -6.26 2.43
CA GLY A 183 -11.39 -5.02 1.85
C GLY A 183 -11.97 -4.66 0.48
N LEU A 184 -12.32 -5.64 -0.35
CA LEU A 184 -12.98 -5.43 -1.65
C LEU A 184 -14.52 -5.38 -1.54
N ALA A 185 -15.07 -5.59 -0.36
CA ALA A 185 -16.52 -5.78 -0.16
C ALA A 185 -17.09 -6.82 -1.15
N SER A 186 -16.33 -7.87 -1.46
CA SER A 186 -16.67 -8.89 -2.44
C SER A 186 -17.10 -10.20 -1.77
N ARG A 187 -18.21 -10.77 -2.21
CA ARG A 187 -18.72 -12.05 -1.69
C ARG A 187 -17.92 -13.25 -2.20
N TYR A 188 -17.40 -13.14 -3.42
CA TYR A 188 -16.63 -14.18 -4.10
C TYR A 188 -15.37 -13.57 -4.67
N TYR A 189 -14.22 -14.05 -4.24
CA TYR A 189 -12.97 -13.54 -4.77
C TYR A 189 -11.89 -14.61 -4.81
N LEU A 190 -11.19 -14.68 -5.91
CA LEU A 190 -9.99 -15.49 -6.07
C LEU A 190 -8.99 -14.76 -6.99
N HIS A 191 -7.81 -15.29 -7.13
CA HIS A 191 -6.84 -14.81 -8.09
C HIS A 191 -6.87 -15.70 -9.34
N PHE A 192 -7.07 -15.10 -10.51
CA PHE A 192 -7.15 -15.77 -11.80
C PHE A 192 -6.23 -15.15 -12.86
N THR A 193 -5.98 -13.85 -12.76
CA THR A 193 -5.44 -13.04 -13.86
C THR A 193 -3.92 -13.08 -14.00
N SER A 194 -3.18 -13.77 -13.13
CA SER A 194 -1.70 -13.79 -13.16
C SER A 194 -1.09 -15.20 -13.00
N PRO A 195 -1.44 -16.18 -13.88
CA PRO A 195 -0.99 -17.58 -13.72
C PRO A 195 0.51 -17.80 -13.97
N ILE A 196 1.22 -16.83 -14.58
CA ILE A 196 2.66 -16.93 -14.81
C ILE A 196 3.44 -16.79 -13.49
N ARG A 197 2.98 -15.98 -12.56
CA ARG A 197 3.69 -15.65 -11.32
C ARG A 197 2.98 -16.13 -10.05
N ARG A 198 1.71 -16.58 -10.13
CA ARG A 198 0.96 -17.09 -8.98
C ARG A 198 0.46 -18.51 -9.25
N TYR A 199 0.90 -19.44 -8.44
CA TYR A 199 0.49 -20.84 -8.56
C TYR A 199 -1.00 -21.05 -8.27
N SER A 200 -1.59 -20.25 -7.37
CA SER A 200 -3.04 -20.23 -7.12
C SER A 200 -3.85 -19.97 -8.38
N ASP A 201 -3.45 -18.98 -9.19
CA ASP A 201 -4.11 -18.66 -10.45
C ASP A 201 -4.00 -19.81 -11.45
N LEU A 202 -2.84 -20.47 -11.54
CA LEU A 202 -2.65 -21.62 -12.41
C LEU A 202 -3.58 -22.79 -12.02
N VAL A 203 -3.76 -23.02 -10.71
CA VAL A 203 -4.72 -24.02 -10.20
C VAL A 203 -6.14 -23.66 -10.62
N VAL A 204 -6.52 -22.39 -10.47
CA VAL A 204 -7.84 -21.89 -10.87
C VAL A 204 -8.06 -22.07 -12.37
N HIS A 205 -7.07 -21.76 -13.23
CA HIS A 205 -7.14 -22.01 -14.68
C HIS A 205 -7.40 -23.47 -14.99
N ARG A 206 -6.71 -24.39 -14.33
CA ARG A 206 -6.90 -25.84 -14.51
C ARG A 206 -8.30 -26.29 -14.11
N MET A 207 -8.82 -25.77 -13.00
CA MET A 207 -10.16 -26.14 -12.53
C MET A 207 -11.25 -25.53 -13.42
N LEU A 208 -11.09 -24.29 -13.87
CA LEU A 208 -12.00 -23.64 -14.80
C LEU A 208 -12.03 -24.41 -16.14
N GLY A 209 -10.88 -24.80 -16.68
CA GLY A 209 -10.80 -25.61 -17.90
C GLY A 209 -11.56 -26.94 -17.75
N LYS A 210 -11.32 -27.66 -16.66
CA LYS A 210 -12.05 -28.91 -16.35
C LYS A 210 -13.55 -28.72 -16.18
N SER A 211 -13.98 -27.59 -15.59
CA SER A 211 -15.40 -27.22 -15.47
C SER A 211 -16.04 -27.02 -16.83
N LEU A 212 -15.40 -26.24 -17.70
CA LEU A 212 -15.89 -25.95 -19.07
C LEU A 212 -16.00 -27.22 -19.92
N GLU A 213 -15.09 -28.16 -19.75
CA GLU A 213 -15.07 -29.46 -20.44
C GLU A 213 -15.92 -30.53 -19.75
N ARG A 214 -16.53 -30.22 -18.60
CA ARG A 214 -17.34 -31.14 -17.77
C ARG A 214 -16.59 -32.40 -17.32
N PHE A 215 -15.28 -32.31 -17.11
CA PHE A 215 -14.43 -33.45 -16.74
C PHE A 215 -14.31 -33.69 -15.21
N ILE A 216 -14.93 -32.89 -14.37
CA ILE A 216 -14.88 -33.07 -12.93
C ILE A 216 -15.99 -34.00 -12.48
N LYS A 217 -15.61 -35.16 -11.98
CA LYS A 217 -16.55 -36.13 -11.37
C LYS A 217 -16.81 -35.75 -9.92
N GLU A 218 -18.03 -35.92 -9.45
CA GLU A 218 -18.44 -35.57 -8.09
C GLU A 218 -17.51 -36.20 -7.02
N LYS A 219 -17.17 -37.47 -7.20
CA LYS A 219 -16.26 -38.20 -6.30
C LYS A 219 -14.82 -37.60 -6.21
N GLU A 220 -14.42 -36.77 -7.15
CA GLU A 220 -13.08 -36.16 -7.19
C GLU A 220 -13.06 -34.81 -6.49
N LYS A 221 -14.20 -34.14 -6.32
CA LYS A 221 -14.30 -32.83 -5.68
C LYS A 221 -13.72 -32.82 -4.27
N GLY A 222 -14.03 -33.83 -3.46
CA GLY A 222 -13.48 -34.00 -2.12
C GLY A 222 -11.96 -34.11 -2.08
N LYS A 223 -11.39 -34.84 -3.03
CA LYS A 223 -9.93 -34.98 -3.16
C LYS A 223 -9.26 -33.64 -3.50
N TYR A 224 -9.80 -32.92 -4.48
CA TYR A 224 -9.28 -31.59 -4.84
C TYR A 224 -9.40 -30.60 -3.69
N SER A 225 -10.52 -30.62 -2.95
CA SER A 225 -10.70 -29.74 -1.80
C SER A 225 -9.65 -29.96 -0.72
N ALA A 226 -9.33 -31.22 -0.40
CA ALA A 226 -8.29 -31.56 0.58
C ALA A 226 -6.87 -31.17 0.07
N GLU A 227 -6.58 -31.41 -1.20
CA GLU A 227 -5.32 -31.02 -1.83
C GLU A 227 -5.15 -29.48 -1.81
N PHE A 228 -6.22 -28.74 -2.12
CA PHE A 228 -6.18 -27.28 -2.19
C PHE A 228 -6.06 -26.63 -0.81
N GLU A 229 -6.44 -27.29 0.28
CA GLU A 229 -6.15 -26.83 1.63
C GLU A 229 -4.64 -26.75 1.89
N VAL A 230 -3.92 -27.80 1.52
CA VAL A 230 -2.46 -27.85 1.66
C VAL A 230 -1.78 -26.84 0.74
N VAL A 231 -2.23 -26.76 -0.52
CA VAL A 231 -1.69 -25.79 -1.50
C VAL A 231 -1.95 -24.37 -1.05
N ALA A 232 -3.15 -24.03 -0.58
CA ALA A 232 -3.50 -22.69 -0.11
C ALA A 232 -2.63 -22.24 1.06
N ALA A 233 -2.35 -23.13 2.01
CA ALA A 233 -1.42 -22.87 3.12
C ALA A 233 0.00 -22.59 2.62
N ALA A 234 0.50 -23.43 1.69
CA ALA A 234 1.83 -23.31 1.11
C ALA A 234 2.00 -21.99 0.34
N VAL A 235 1.07 -21.66 -0.58
CA VAL A 235 1.16 -20.42 -1.38
C VAL A 235 0.98 -19.17 -0.52
N SER A 236 0.19 -19.22 0.56
CA SER A 236 0.11 -18.10 1.51
C SER A 236 1.42 -17.89 2.28
N LYS A 237 2.15 -18.96 2.58
CA LYS A 237 3.46 -18.88 3.23
C LYS A 237 4.51 -18.31 2.28
N THR A 238 4.57 -18.80 1.04
CA THR A 238 5.55 -18.35 0.04
C THR A 238 5.29 -16.92 -0.37
N GLU A 239 4.03 -16.49 -0.50
CA GLU A 239 3.67 -15.08 -0.73
C GLU A 239 4.24 -14.17 0.37
N ARG A 240 4.00 -14.48 1.65
CA ARG A 240 4.56 -13.71 2.77
C ARG A 240 6.08 -13.65 2.76
N THR A 241 6.74 -14.72 2.35
CA THR A 241 8.20 -14.73 2.23
C THR A 241 8.66 -13.83 1.09
N ALA A 242 7.97 -13.86 -0.06
CA ALA A 242 8.28 -13.01 -1.20
C ALA A 242 8.08 -11.52 -0.87
N ASP A 243 6.93 -11.16 -0.25
CA ASP A 243 6.65 -9.79 0.21
C ASP A 243 7.77 -9.28 1.13
N LYS A 244 8.17 -10.11 2.12
CA LYS A 244 9.23 -9.74 3.07
C LYS A 244 10.58 -9.53 2.37
N LEU A 245 10.94 -10.39 1.43
CA LEU A 245 12.17 -10.26 0.66
C LEU A 245 12.17 -9.01 -0.22
N GLU A 246 11.02 -8.68 -0.82
CA GLU A 246 10.86 -7.43 -1.58
C GLU A 246 11.02 -6.20 -0.69
N GLU A 247 10.31 -6.15 0.47
CA GLU A 247 10.43 -5.08 1.45
C GLU A 247 11.88 -4.90 1.94
N GLU A 248 12.56 -6.01 2.29
CA GLU A 248 13.95 -5.99 2.75
C GLU A 248 14.92 -5.55 1.63
N SER A 249 14.70 -5.98 0.39
CA SER A 249 15.53 -5.60 -0.77
C SER A 249 15.43 -4.09 -1.06
N VAL A 250 14.21 -3.55 -1.06
CA VAL A 250 13.99 -2.10 -1.21
C VAL A 250 14.66 -1.36 -0.06
N LYS A 251 14.50 -1.84 1.18
CA LYS A 251 15.09 -1.20 2.36
C LYS A 251 16.62 -1.18 2.34
N ILE A 252 17.27 -2.26 1.85
CA ILE A 252 18.72 -2.29 1.64
C ILE A 252 19.14 -1.16 0.69
N LYS A 253 18.45 -1.00 -0.43
CA LYS A 253 18.74 0.06 -1.39
C LYS A 253 18.50 1.46 -0.84
N LEU A 254 17.46 1.65 -0.02
CA LEU A 254 17.25 2.93 0.66
C LEU A 254 18.33 3.24 1.70
N ILE A 255 18.84 2.23 2.42
CA ILE A 255 19.97 2.38 3.34
C ILE A 255 21.22 2.78 2.56
N GLU A 256 21.54 2.11 1.43
CA GLU A 256 22.63 2.46 0.54
C GLU A 256 22.54 3.93 0.10
N TYR A 257 21.40 4.35 -0.40
CA TYR A 257 21.14 5.73 -0.84
C TYR A 257 21.31 6.77 0.28
N MET A 258 20.94 6.42 1.50
CA MET A 258 21.01 7.34 2.64
C MET A 258 22.37 7.36 3.35
N GLN A 259 23.29 6.43 3.04
CA GLN A 259 24.65 6.46 3.58
C GLN A 259 25.42 7.71 3.11
N ASP A 260 25.26 8.09 1.86
CA ASP A 260 25.90 9.28 1.28
C ASP A 260 25.27 10.60 1.76
N LYS A 261 24.13 10.51 2.46
CA LYS A 261 23.35 11.64 2.95
C LYS A 261 23.42 11.83 4.48
N ILE A 262 24.37 11.15 5.12
CA ILE A 262 24.62 11.33 6.55
C ILE A 262 25.11 12.77 6.80
N GLY A 263 24.47 13.47 7.73
CA GLY A 263 24.69 14.88 8.03
C GLY A 263 23.73 15.84 7.35
N GLU A 264 23.01 15.39 6.32
CA GLU A 264 21.98 16.22 5.65
C GLU A 264 20.73 16.39 6.53
N THR A 265 20.02 17.48 6.29
CA THR A 265 18.79 17.82 6.98
C THR A 265 17.57 17.63 6.10
N TYR A 266 16.50 17.07 6.68
CA TYR A 266 15.23 16.82 6.01
C TYR A 266 14.06 17.29 6.88
N ILE A 267 12.92 17.52 6.26
CA ILE A 267 11.65 17.59 6.97
C ILE A 267 11.10 16.16 7.08
N ALA A 268 10.75 15.75 8.30
CA ALA A 268 10.19 14.44 8.58
C ALA A 268 8.82 14.57 9.24
N ARG A 269 7.89 13.70 8.86
CA ARG A 269 6.55 13.60 9.45
C ARG A 269 6.50 12.42 10.40
N LEU A 270 5.96 12.61 11.61
CA LEU A 270 5.73 11.53 12.56
C LEU A 270 4.72 10.53 11.99
N SER A 271 5.15 9.27 11.82
CA SER A 271 4.33 8.17 11.30
C SER A 271 4.05 7.06 12.30
N GLY A 272 4.77 7.03 13.43
CA GLY A 272 4.60 6.03 14.49
C GLY A 272 5.50 6.34 15.69
N MET A 273 5.14 5.79 16.85
CA MET A 273 5.99 5.90 18.03
C MET A 273 5.75 4.75 18.99
N ASN A 274 6.78 4.41 19.73
CA ASN A 274 6.74 3.54 20.90
C ASN A 274 7.73 4.07 21.95
N ARG A 275 7.86 3.38 23.10
CA ARG A 275 8.74 3.82 24.20
C ARG A 275 10.18 4.08 23.80
N ASN A 276 10.70 3.35 22.80
CA ASN A 276 12.12 3.36 22.45
C ASN A 276 12.40 4.01 21.09
N LYS A 277 11.40 4.09 20.22
CA LYS A 277 11.57 4.52 18.83
C LYS A 277 10.44 5.42 18.38
N ILE A 278 10.81 6.45 17.67
CA ILE A 278 9.92 7.32 16.92
C ILE A 278 10.17 7.08 15.45
N PHE A 279 9.12 6.64 14.76
CA PHE A 279 9.14 6.41 13.32
C PHE A 279 8.69 7.69 12.63
N MET A 280 9.45 8.09 11.64
CA MET A 280 9.14 9.27 10.84
C MET A 280 9.31 8.93 9.36
N GLU A 281 8.71 9.75 8.53
CA GLU A 281 8.78 9.63 7.09
C GLU A 281 9.29 10.96 6.53
N LEU A 282 10.37 10.91 5.76
CA LEU A 282 10.94 12.07 5.08
C LEU A 282 10.03 12.54 3.95
N GLU A 283 10.27 13.73 3.39
CA GLU A 283 9.51 14.27 2.26
C GLU A 283 9.51 13.37 1.01
N ASN A 284 10.58 12.60 0.84
CA ASN A 284 10.71 11.58 -0.21
C ASN A 284 10.12 10.21 0.18
N HIS A 285 9.32 10.16 1.25
CA HIS A 285 8.65 8.98 1.81
C HIS A 285 9.58 7.88 2.34
N ILE A 286 10.87 8.14 2.51
CA ILE A 286 11.80 7.22 3.16
C ILE A 286 11.49 7.18 4.66
N GLU A 287 11.29 5.97 5.18
CA GLU A 287 11.04 5.74 6.60
C GLU A 287 12.35 5.81 7.38
N VAL A 288 12.38 6.65 8.41
CA VAL A 288 13.53 6.88 9.29
C VAL A 288 13.14 6.72 10.75
N VAL A 289 14.12 6.46 11.60
CA VAL A 289 13.90 6.16 13.03
C VAL A 289 14.72 7.07 13.91
N TYR A 290 14.08 7.64 14.92
CA TYR A 290 14.75 8.29 16.00
C TYR A 290 14.69 7.42 17.27
N ASN A 291 15.86 7.00 17.78
CA ASN A 291 15.97 6.19 18.98
C ASN A 291 15.94 7.07 20.23
N VAL A 292 14.86 7.02 21.03
CA VAL A 292 14.62 7.89 22.19
C VAL A 292 15.56 7.59 23.38
N ASN A 293 16.20 6.41 23.41
CA ASN A 293 17.06 5.98 24.53
C ASN A 293 18.52 6.44 24.45
N THR A 294 18.86 7.33 23.54
CA THR A 294 20.20 7.93 23.52
C THR A 294 20.30 8.96 24.63
N VAL A 295 21.32 8.83 25.47
CA VAL A 295 21.57 9.53 26.75
C VAL A 295 21.54 11.08 26.73
N ARG A 296 21.32 11.69 25.56
CA ARG A 296 21.27 13.14 25.35
C ARG A 296 19.90 13.67 24.93
N ASP A 297 18.84 12.88 25.10
CA ASP A 297 17.55 13.24 24.55
C ASP A 297 16.87 14.39 25.28
N ASN A 298 16.60 15.43 24.51
CA ASN A 298 15.73 16.53 24.93
C ASN A 298 14.25 16.22 24.73
N PHE A 299 13.88 14.98 24.41
CA PHE A 299 12.52 14.58 24.08
C PHE A 299 11.99 13.56 25.09
N ILE A 300 10.72 13.72 25.46
CA ILE A 300 9.96 12.76 26.29
C ILE A 300 8.81 12.22 25.42
N TYR A 301 8.63 10.90 25.47
CA TYR A 301 7.44 10.25 24.93
C TYR A 301 6.32 10.25 25.96
N ASP A 302 5.20 10.89 25.64
CA ASP A 302 3.95 10.85 26.40
C ASP A 302 3.05 9.77 25.79
N GLU A 303 3.04 8.60 26.43
CA GLU A 303 2.31 7.40 25.92
C GLU A 303 0.79 7.60 25.96
N GLU A 304 0.28 8.35 26.96
CA GLU A 304 -1.17 8.57 27.11
C GLU A 304 -1.74 9.46 26.02
N ASN A 305 -0.97 10.47 25.62
CA ASN A 305 -1.42 11.45 24.62
C ASN A 305 -0.80 11.23 23.23
N TYR A 306 -0.01 10.16 23.02
CA TYR A 306 0.70 9.87 21.77
C TYR A 306 1.44 11.08 21.20
N LYS A 307 2.24 11.75 22.05
CA LYS A 307 3.02 12.92 21.67
C LYS A 307 4.45 12.85 22.17
N ILE A 308 5.30 13.61 21.53
CA ILE A 308 6.68 13.82 21.92
C ILE A 308 6.79 15.26 22.38
N ILE A 309 7.42 15.48 23.54
CA ILE A 309 7.62 16.81 24.10
C ILE A 309 9.12 17.12 24.13
N ASN A 310 9.51 18.23 23.52
CA ASN A 310 10.86 18.75 23.63
C ASN A 310 11.03 19.41 25.00
N LYS A 311 11.90 18.86 25.85
CA LYS A 311 12.17 19.35 27.22
C LYS A 311 12.73 20.78 27.27
N LYS A 312 13.43 21.21 26.21
CA LYS A 312 14.07 22.54 26.16
C LYS A 312 13.14 23.62 25.68
N THR A 313 12.32 23.33 24.64
CA THR A 313 11.43 24.32 24.02
C THR A 313 10.00 24.19 24.52
N ASN A 314 9.67 23.11 25.21
CA ASN A 314 8.31 22.70 25.60
C ASN A 314 7.35 22.52 24.41
N GLU A 315 7.89 22.44 23.19
CA GLU A 315 7.12 22.14 22.00
C GLU A 315 6.67 20.68 22.03
N SER A 316 5.45 20.42 21.62
CA SER A 316 4.90 19.06 21.53
C SER A 316 4.60 18.70 20.08
N TYR A 317 5.00 17.48 19.69
CA TYR A 317 4.75 16.93 18.38
C TYR A 317 3.83 15.73 18.51
N THR A 318 2.72 15.76 17.80
CA THR A 318 1.76 14.66 17.73
C THR A 318 1.95 13.88 16.43
N MET A 319 1.26 12.76 16.31
CA MET A 319 1.24 11.99 15.07
C MET A 319 0.79 12.88 13.91
N GLY A 320 1.52 12.78 12.79
CA GLY A 320 1.30 13.64 11.61
C GLY A 320 2.04 14.99 11.65
N SER A 321 2.53 15.44 12.80
CA SER A 321 3.37 16.64 12.90
C SER A 321 4.66 16.49 12.10
N THR A 322 5.14 17.58 11.55
CA THR A 322 6.43 17.66 10.86
C THR A 322 7.50 18.31 11.73
N LEU A 323 8.71 17.82 11.62
CA LEU A 323 9.87 18.43 12.27
C LEU A 323 11.12 18.29 11.39
N LYS A 324 12.07 19.21 11.53
CA LYS A 324 13.36 19.14 10.86
C LYS A 324 14.24 18.12 11.59
N VAL A 325 14.87 17.23 10.83
CA VAL A 325 15.74 16.16 11.34
C VAL A 325 17.09 16.15 10.61
N ILE A 326 18.12 15.61 11.24
CA ILE A 326 19.43 15.34 10.64
C ILE A 326 19.60 13.83 10.53
N VAL A 327 20.06 13.32 9.40
CA VAL A 327 20.45 11.92 9.21
C VAL A 327 21.75 11.66 9.98
N THR A 328 21.73 10.72 10.91
CA THR A 328 22.91 10.39 11.75
C THR A 328 23.52 9.04 11.43
N GLY A 329 22.79 8.18 10.74
CA GLY A 329 23.29 6.88 10.35
C GLY A 329 22.34 6.12 9.42
N ALA A 330 22.91 5.19 8.66
CA ALA A 330 22.18 4.25 7.82
C ALA A 330 22.86 2.87 7.97
N SER A 331 22.17 1.92 8.62
CA SER A 331 22.78 0.67 9.08
C SER A 331 22.11 -0.55 8.45
N TYR A 332 22.88 -1.33 7.71
CA TYR A 332 22.43 -2.63 7.18
C TYR A 332 22.17 -3.65 8.30
N SER A 333 22.99 -3.67 9.36
CA SER A 333 22.82 -4.64 10.46
C SER A 333 21.54 -4.41 11.28
N LYS A 334 21.13 -3.15 11.42
CA LYS A 334 19.88 -2.78 12.11
C LYS A 334 18.69 -2.69 11.14
N MET A 335 18.95 -2.67 9.84
CA MET A 335 17.96 -2.38 8.80
C MET A 335 17.22 -1.06 9.08
N GLU A 336 17.96 -0.01 9.49
CA GLU A 336 17.40 1.27 9.91
C GLU A 336 18.21 2.44 9.38
N ILE A 337 17.52 3.54 9.10
CA ILE A 337 18.06 4.85 8.83
C ILE A 337 17.78 5.70 10.05
N GLU A 338 18.81 6.13 10.75
CA GLU A 338 18.71 6.84 12.01
C GLU A 338 18.77 8.36 11.80
N VAL A 339 17.91 9.07 12.51
CA VAL A 339 17.85 10.53 12.48
C VAL A 339 17.80 11.07 13.91
N VAL A 340 18.19 12.34 14.06
CA VAL A 340 17.94 13.11 15.29
C VAL A 340 17.18 14.39 14.94
N PRO A 341 16.29 14.89 15.81
CA PRO A 341 15.65 16.17 15.63
C PRO A 341 16.68 17.31 15.57
N TYR A 342 16.51 18.20 14.58
CA TYR A 342 17.34 19.39 14.45
C TYR A 342 17.00 20.39 15.56
N VAL A 343 17.92 20.65 16.45
CA VAL A 343 17.78 21.68 17.49
C VAL A 343 18.64 22.87 17.10
N LYS A 344 17.99 23.98 16.75
CA LYS A 344 18.69 25.24 16.49
C LYS A 344 19.35 25.70 17.80
N ASN A 345 20.69 25.57 17.90
CA ASN A 345 21.43 26.13 19.04
C ASN A 345 21.30 27.65 19.02
N LYS A 346 20.55 28.22 19.96
CA LYS A 346 20.48 29.68 20.17
C LYS A 346 21.83 30.23 20.74
N GLY A 347 22.95 29.92 20.11
CA GLY A 347 24.25 30.31 20.65
C GLY A 347 25.44 30.26 19.67
N ALA A 348 25.22 29.89 18.42
CA ALA A 348 26.26 30.00 17.40
C ALA A 348 25.67 30.74 16.20
N ILE A 349 26.04 32.01 16.07
CA ILE A 349 25.89 32.78 14.83
C ILE A 349 26.84 32.11 13.83
N GLN A 350 26.36 31.18 13.03
CA GLN A 350 26.93 30.88 11.72
C GLN A 350 25.91 31.36 10.71
N GLU A 351 26.32 32.38 10.00
CA GLU A 351 25.60 33.02 8.90
C GLU A 351 25.18 31.95 7.89
N ASP A 352 23.89 31.92 7.58
CA ASP A 352 23.32 31.20 6.45
C ASP A 352 23.87 31.81 5.16
N PRO A 353 24.49 31.06 4.22
CA PRO A 353 25.07 31.66 3.00
C PRO A 353 24.06 31.95 1.89
N GLU A 354 22.75 31.89 2.13
CA GLU A 354 21.73 32.17 1.11
C GLU A 354 20.66 33.16 1.57
N GLU A 355 21.08 34.42 1.77
CA GLU A 355 20.27 35.61 1.48
C GLU A 355 21.15 36.61 0.75
N GLY A 356 21.39 36.30 -0.52
CA GLY A 356 21.95 37.25 -1.49
C GLY A 356 20.83 38.16 -1.99
N GLU A 357 20.81 39.33 -1.46
CA GLU A 357 20.02 40.47 -1.94
C GLU A 357 20.13 40.64 -3.44
N THR A 358 19.00 40.84 -4.10
CA THR A 358 18.94 41.50 -5.40
C THR A 358 18.50 42.94 -5.13
N ILE A 359 19.46 43.86 -5.13
CA ILE A 359 19.24 45.28 -5.27
C ILE A 359 19.44 45.65 -6.73
N ILE A 360 18.47 46.37 -7.24
CA ILE A 360 18.25 47.16 -8.45
C ILE A 360 17.57 46.44 -9.58
#